data_ccaa1576b9dddb1b779c7fb6ce5ced63
#
_entry.id   ccaa1576b9dddb1b779c7fb6ce5ced63
#
_cell.length_a   1.000
_cell.length_b   1.000
_cell.length_c   1.000
_cell.angle_alpha   90.00
_cell.angle_beta   90.00
_cell.angle_gamma   90.00
#
_symmetry.space_group_name_H-M   'P 1'
#
loop_
_entity.id
_entity.type
_entity.pdbx_description
1 polymer ?
#
loop_
_entity_poly.entity_id
_entity_poly.type
_entity_poly.pdbx_seq_one_letter_code
_entity_poly.pdbx_strand_id
1 'polypeptide(L)'
;MAKPLKIMVFGDSLVAGFGLPPGEAFPDILAQKLSQYGYQNEMINAGVSGDTTAGGVTRIDWALADKPDVVVLVLGGNDMLRGLRPAASEQNLRIILTRLADEGVPVLFCGMLAPENLGADYAAEFNPLYPRLADEFNTSFIPFFLQDVALVPALNQPDGLHPNRAGIDVIVQNLMPELLVLLASRGEQKG
;
A
#
# COMPACT_ATOMS: atom_id res chain seq x y z
N MET A 1 -15.74 -25.81 -1.41
CA MET A 1 -15.43 -24.47 -1.92
C MET A 1 -14.06 -24.09 -1.40
N ALA A 2 -13.20 -23.52 -2.24
CA ALA A 2 -11.89 -23.03 -1.79
C ALA A 2 -12.09 -21.92 -0.74
N LYS A 3 -11.16 -21.82 0.23
CA LYS A 3 -11.18 -20.73 1.23
C LYS A 3 -10.95 -19.40 0.51
N PRO A 4 -11.71 -18.33 0.83
CA PRO A 4 -11.43 -17.00 0.27
C PRO A 4 -10.00 -16.57 0.57
N LEU A 5 -9.36 -15.93 -0.39
CA LEU A 5 -8.03 -15.36 -0.24
C LEU A 5 -8.10 -14.14 0.70
N LYS A 6 -7.40 -14.19 1.82
CA LYS A 6 -7.40 -13.11 2.79
C LYS A 6 -6.30 -12.10 2.47
N ILE A 7 -6.69 -10.93 2.01
CA ILE A 7 -5.78 -9.86 1.61
C ILE A 7 -5.91 -8.71 2.61
N MET A 8 -4.79 -8.36 3.24
CA MET A 8 -4.73 -7.17 4.09
C MET A 8 -4.11 -6.01 3.31
N VAL A 9 -4.75 -4.85 3.38
CA VAL A 9 -4.15 -3.59 2.93
C VAL A 9 -3.74 -2.81 4.17
N PHE A 10 -2.43 -2.69 4.38
CA PHE A 10 -1.84 -2.05 5.55
C PHE A 10 -1.26 -0.69 5.16
N GLY A 11 -1.74 0.38 5.80
CA GLY A 11 -1.31 1.72 5.43
C GLY A 11 -1.94 2.83 6.26
N ASP A 12 -1.95 4.02 5.68
CA ASP A 12 -2.44 5.25 6.33
C ASP A 12 -3.83 5.68 5.82
N SER A 13 -4.07 6.98 5.67
CA SER A 13 -5.33 7.54 5.18
C SER A 13 -5.66 7.14 3.74
N LEU A 14 -4.65 6.86 2.91
CA LEU A 14 -4.83 6.40 1.54
C LEU A 14 -5.50 5.01 1.50
N VAL A 15 -5.26 4.21 2.52
CA VAL A 15 -5.86 2.88 2.71
C VAL A 15 -7.17 2.98 3.48
N ALA A 16 -7.21 3.78 4.56
CA ALA A 16 -8.39 3.93 5.40
C ALA A 16 -9.64 4.45 4.65
N GLY A 17 -9.45 5.13 3.51
CA GLY A 17 -10.54 5.74 2.75
C GLY A 17 -10.95 7.10 3.29
N PHE A 18 -9.97 7.91 3.76
CA PHE A 18 -10.22 9.24 4.27
C PHE A 18 -11.04 10.08 3.29
N GLY A 19 -12.14 10.66 3.77
CA GLY A 19 -13.02 11.53 3.00
C GLY A 19 -13.89 10.83 1.95
N LEU A 20 -13.82 9.50 1.84
CA LEU A 20 -14.63 8.72 0.90
C LEU A 20 -15.87 8.12 1.59
N PRO A 21 -16.98 7.94 0.87
CA PRO A 21 -18.13 7.19 1.36
C PRO A 21 -17.77 5.73 1.68
N PRO A 22 -18.53 5.06 2.56
CA PRO A 22 -18.38 3.62 2.79
C PRO A 22 -18.47 2.81 1.49
N GLY A 23 -17.55 1.86 1.30
CA GLY A 23 -17.48 1.01 0.11
C GLY A 23 -16.70 1.62 -1.05
N GLU A 24 -16.10 2.79 -0.89
CA GLU A 24 -15.29 3.47 -1.91
C GLU A 24 -13.81 3.61 -1.54
N ALA A 25 -13.40 3.10 -0.38
CA ALA A 25 -11.99 3.06 -0.01
C ALA A 25 -11.19 2.15 -0.96
N PHE A 26 -9.89 2.39 -1.06
CA PHE A 26 -9.00 1.60 -1.92
C PHE A 26 -9.16 0.08 -1.71
N PRO A 27 -9.19 -0.47 -0.48
CA PRO A 27 -9.41 -1.89 -0.27
C PRO A 27 -10.76 -2.40 -0.81
N ASP A 28 -11.83 -1.59 -0.70
CA ASP A 28 -13.16 -1.98 -1.19
C ASP A 28 -13.17 -2.15 -2.72
N ILE A 29 -12.56 -1.19 -3.42
CA ILE A 29 -12.48 -1.21 -4.88
C ILE A 29 -11.55 -2.31 -5.37
N LEU A 30 -10.45 -2.53 -4.66
CA LEU A 30 -9.54 -3.64 -4.94
C LEU A 30 -10.25 -4.99 -4.81
N ALA A 31 -11.04 -5.19 -3.73
CA ALA A 31 -11.84 -6.39 -3.53
C ALA A 31 -12.82 -6.65 -4.68
N GLN A 32 -13.56 -5.60 -5.09
CA GLN A 32 -14.47 -5.67 -6.22
C GLN A 32 -13.76 -6.05 -7.52
N LYS A 33 -12.59 -5.44 -7.76
CA LYS A 33 -11.80 -5.71 -8.95
C LYS A 33 -11.27 -7.14 -8.98
N LEU A 34 -10.72 -7.64 -7.87
CA LEU A 34 -10.27 -9.04 -7.76
C LEU A 34 -11.41 -10.03 -7.99
N SER A 35 -12.61 -9.74 -7.49
CA SER A 35 -13.79 -10.57 -7.73
C SER A 35 -14.15 -10.62 -9.24
N GLN A 36 -13.99 -9.51 -9.97
CA GLN A 36 -14.17 -9.48 -11.43
C GLN A 36 -13.13 -10.35 -12.16
N TYR A 37 -11.94 -10.51 -11.59
CA TYR A 37 -10.90 -11.41 -12.10
C TYR A 37 -11.09 -12.88 -11.67
N GLY A 38 -12.16 -13.19 -10.90
CA GLY A 38 -12.50 -14.54 -10.47
C GLY A 38 -11.87 -14.96 -9.15
N TYR A 39 -11.24 -14.04 -8.40
CA TYR A 39 -10.70 -14.35 -7.07
C TYR A 39 -11.75 -14.15 -5.99
N GLN A 40 -12.10 -15.23 -5.27
CA GLN A 40 -12.84 -15.10 -4.02
C GLN A 40 -11.90 -14.52 -2.97
N ASN A 41 -12.25 -13.36 -2.41
CA ASN A 41 -11.37 -12.66 -1.48
C ASN A 41 -12.11 -12.18 -0.23
N GLU A 42 -11.38 -12.12 0.87
CA GLU A 42 -11.72 -11.45 2.13
C GLU A 42 -10.72 -10.28 2.30
N MET A 43 -11.22 -9.05 2.19
CA MET A 43 -10.37 -7.87 2.26
C MET A 43 -10.35 -7.31 3.67
N ILE A 44 -9.13 -7.11 4.22
CA ILE A 44 -8.91 -6.47 5.51
C ILE A 44 -8.37 -5.07 5.26
N ASN A 45 -9.15 -4.05 5.63
CA ASN A 45 -8.68 -2.67 5.64
C ASN A 45 -7.95 -2.40 6.97
N ALA A 46 -6.63 -2.38 6.92
CA ALA A 46 -5.75 -2.05 8.05
C ALA A 46 -5.13 -0.64 7.87
N GLY A 47 -5.88 0.30 7.32
CA GLY A 47 -5.51 1.70 7.19
C GLY A 47 -5.81 2.49 8.47
N VAL A 48 -4.88 3.37 8.85
CA VAL A 48 -5.05 4.31 9.98
C VAL A 48 -4.68 5.71 9.51
N SER A 49 -5.68 6.59 9.42
CA SER A 49 -5.45 7.96 8.95
C SER A 49 -4.43 8.71 9.80
N GLY A 50 -3.47 9.34 9.12
CA GLY A 50 -2.38 10.08 9.76
C GLY A 50 -1.22 9.21 10.24
N ASP A 51 -1.28 7.89 10.02
CA ASP A 51 -0.23 6.98 10.48
C ASP A 51 1.10 7.22 9.75
N THR A 52 2.19 7.06 10.48
CA THR A 52 3.55 7.09 9.96
C THR A 52 4.13 5.68 9.92
N THR A 53 5.31 5.54 9.34
CA THR A 53 6.02 4.26 9.39
C THR A 53 6.29 3.80 10.82
N ALA A 54 6.57 4.73 11.76
CA ALA A 54 6.71 4.42 13.17
C ALA A 54 5.42 3.90 13.81
N GLY A 55 4.27 4.50 13.47
CA GLY A 55 2.96 3.99 13.88
C GLY A 55 2.71 2.58 13.33
N GLY A 56 3.04 2.35 12.07
CA GLY A 56 2.97 1.02 11.47
C GLY A 56 3.75 -0.04 12.23
N VAL A 57 4.97 0.26 12.67
CA VAL A 57 5.79 -0.64 13.51
C VAL A 57 5.06 -1.04 14.79
N THR A 58 4.35 -0.11 15.42
CA THR A 58 3.67 -0.40 16.72
C THR A 58 2.47 -1.33 16.60
N ARG A 59 1.91 -1.48 15.39
CA ARG A 59 0.66 -2.25 15.18
C ARG A 59 0.78 -3.42 14.22
N ILE A 60 1.95 -3.65 13.59
CA ILE A 60 2.10 -4.74 12.62
C ILE A 60 1.83 -6.12 13.24
N ASP A 61 2.31 -6.38 14.46
CA ASP A 61 2.10 -7.65 15.14
C ASP A 61 0.61 -7.89 15.45
N TRP A 62 -0.10 -6.84 15.84
CA TRP A 62 -1.55 -6.93 16.05
C TRP A 62 -2.30 -7.19 14.74
N ALA A 63 -1.92 -6.50 13.67
CA ALA A 63 -2.53 -6.70 12.35
C ALA A 63 -2.30 -8.13 11.83
N LEU A 64 -1.10 -8.69 12.02
CA LEU A 64 -0.76 -10.06 11.62
C LEU A 64 -1.57 -11.14 12.35
N ALA A 65 -2.21 -10.82 13.49
CA ALA A 65 -3.12 -11.76 14.17
C ALA A 65 -4.31 -12.18 13.30
N ASP A 66 -4.70 -11.38 12.31
CA ASP A 66 -5.73 -11.71 11.32
C ASP A 66 -5.29 -12.77 10.31
N LYS A 67 -3.99 -13.14 10.29
CA LYS A 67 -3.39 -14.14 9.40
C LYS A 67 -3.71 -13.92 7.93
N PRO A 68 -3.29 -12.79 7.35
CA PRO A 68 -3.48 -12.53 5.92
C PRO A 68 -2.67 -13.50 5.07
N ASP A 69 -3.21 -13.86 3.92
CA ASP A 69 -2.51 -14.66 2.92
C ASP A 69 -1.57 -13.78 2.06
N VAL A 70 -1.89 -12.48 1.91
CA VAL A 70 -1.12 -11.46 1.18
C VAL A 70 -1.29 -10.11 1.87
N VAL A 71 -0.25 -9.28 1.86
CA VAL A 71 -0.31 -7.89 2.31
C VAL A 71 0.01 -6.94 1.16
N VAL A 72 -0.82 -5.92 0.98
CA VAL A 72 -0.51 -4.72 0.19
C VAL A 72 -0.08 -3.64 1.19
N LEU A 73 1.20 -3.27 1.15
CA LEU A 73 1.81 -2.31 2.09
C LEU A 73 1.92 -0.93 1.44
N VAL A 74 1.19 0.04 2.00
CA VAL A 74 1.12 1.44 1.51
C VAL A 74 1.33 2.38 2.68
N LEU A 75 2.58 2.77 2.96
CA LEU A 75 2.90 3.57 4.14
C LEU A 75 4.14 4.45 3.90
N GLY A 76 4.21 5.60 4.56
CA GLY A 76 5.32 6.54 4.52
C GLY A 76 4.99 7.91 3.91
N GLY A 77 3.78 8.08 3.36
CA GLY A 77 3.31 9.37 2.88
C GLY A 77 3.31 10.44 3.97
N ASN A 78 2.86 10.10 5.19
CA ASN A 78 2.85 11.03 6.32
C ASN A 78 4.27 11.35 6.84
N ASP A 79 5.20 10.40 6.76
CA ASP A 79 6.61 10.66 7.09
C ASP A 79 7.18 11.74 6.19
N MET A 80 6.95 11.61 4.89
CA MET A 80 7.36 12.57 3.87
C MET A 80 6.71 13.94 4.10
N LEU A 81 5.39 14.01 4.25
CA LEU A 81 4.66 15.25 4.44
C LEU A 81 5.07 16.00 5.72
N ARG A 82 5.53 15.28 6.74
CA ARG A 82 6.03 15.85 8.01
C ARG A 82 7.53 16.11 7.99
N GLY A 83 8.22 15.85 6.90
CA GLY A 83 9.67 16.03 6.78
C GLY A 83 10.46 15.16 7.76
N LEU A 84 9.96 13.96 8.11
CA LEU A 84 10.69 13.03 8.96
C LEU A 84 11.93 12.51 8.19
N ARG A 85 12.99 12.19 8.93
CA ARG A 85 14.24 11.74 8.32
C ARG A 85 14.03 10.46 7.49
N PRO A 86 14.41 10.43 6.20
CA PRO A 86 14.23 9.25 5.35
C PRO A 86 14.84 7.97 5.93
N ALA A 87 16.01 8.07 6.57
CA ALA A 87 16.65 6.93 7.23
C ALA A 87 15.80 6.31 8.36
N ALA A 88 15.00 7.12 9.08
CA ALA A 88 14.10 6.61 10.11
C ALA A 88 12.91 5.87 9.47
N SER A 89 12.33 6.44 8.40
CA SER A 89 11.26 5.80 7.64
C SER A 89 11.72 4.48 7.03
N GLU A 90 12.94 4.44 6.47
CA GLU A 90 13.54 3.22 5.93
C GLU A 90 13.70 2.14 7.00
N GLN A 91 14.21 2.50 8.17
CA GLN A 91 14.37 1.55 9.27
C GLN A 91 13.02 0.98 9.73
N ASN A 92 12.01 1.82 9.86
CA ASN A 92 10.66 1.39 10.26
C ASN A 92 10.03 0.46 9.22
N LEU A 93 10.12 0.81 7.91
CA LEU A 93 9.64 -0.06 6.84
C LEU A 93 10.38 -1.39 6.80
N ARG A 94 11.71 -1.38 7.04
CA ARG A 94 12.50 -2.61 7.15
C ARG A 94 12.01 -3.49 8.30
N ILE A 95 11.67 -2.94 9.46
CA ILE A 95 11.09 -3.70 10.58
C ILE A 95 9.76 -4.34 10.16
N ILE A 96 8.87 -3.57 9.52
CA ILE A 96 7.58 -4.07 9.05
C ILE A 96 7.77 -5.21 8.04
N LEU A 97 8.64 -5.02 7.04
CA LEU A 97 8.93 -6.04 6.02
C LEU A 97 9.57 -7.29 6.61
N THR A 98 10.46 -7.13 7.61
CA THR A 98 11.04 -8.26 8.35
C THR A 98 9.94 -9.06 9.05
N ARG A 99 9.01 -8.40 9.75
CA ARG A 99 7.90 -9.10 10.43
C ARG A 99 7.01 -9.86 9.45
N LEU A 100 6.72 -9.27 8.28
CA LEU A 100 5.96 -9.94 7.21
C LEU A 100 6.71 -11.14 6.65
N ALA A 101 8.02 -11.01 6.44
CA ALA A 101 8.88 -12.09 5.95
C ALA A 101 9.00 -13.24 6.97
N ASP A 102 9.14 -12.93 8.27
CA ASP A 102 9.20 -13.91 9.35
C ASP A 102 7.92 -14.77 9.42
N GLU A 103 6.77 -14.18 9.12
CA GLU A 103 5.48 -14.89 9.04
C GLU A 103 5.25 -15.56 7.67
N GLY A 104 6.17 -15.42 6.73
CA GLY A 104 6.06 -15.95 5.37
C GLY A 104 4.94 -15.34 4.55
N VAL A 105 4.53 -14.12 4.87
CA VAL A 105 3.45 -13.41 4.17
C VAL A 105 4.01 -12.63 3.00
N PRO A 106 3.62 -12.96 1.75
CA PRO A 106 4.02 -12.20 0.57
C PRO A 106 3.47 -10.79 0.57
N VAL A 107 4.27 -9.88 0.03
CA VAL A 107 3.97 -8.44 0.05
C VAL A 107 3.96 -7.87 -1.36
N LEU A 108 2.90 -7.10 -1.68
CA LEU A 108 2.95 -6.08 -2.71
C LEU A 108 3.32 -4.76 -2.03
N PHE A 109 4.58 -4.37 -2.18
CA PHE A 109 5.11 -3.16 -1.55
C PHE A 109 4.91 -1.96 -2.48
N CYS A 110 4.26 -0.91 -1.98
CA CYS A 110 3.92 0.27 -2.75
C CYS A 110 4.76 1.46 -2.29
N GLY A 111 5.54 2.01 -3.22
CA GLY A 111 6.42 3.15 -2.96
C GLY A 111 5.67 4.49 -2.93
N MET A 112 6.34 5.46 -2.30
CA MET A 112 5.98 6.88 -2.30
C MET A 112 7.12 7.68 -2.93
N LEU A 113 6.78 8.82 -3.55
CA LEU A 113 7.76 9.75 -4.10
C LEU A 113 7.61 11.11 -3.45
N ALA A 114 8.72 11.65 -2.96
CA ALA A 114 8.78 13.00 -2.44
C ALA A 114 8.74 14.00 -3.62
N PRO A 115 7.81 14.97 -3.61
CA PRO A 115 7.77 15.99 -4.63
C PRO A 115 8.95 16.97 -4.48
N GLU A 116 9.35 17.61 -5.57
CA GLU A 116 10.52 18.50 -5.61
C GLU A 116 10.45 19.69 -4.64
N ASN A 117 9.25 20.14 -4.29
CA ASN A 117 9.06 21.25 -3.35
C ASN A 117 9.44 20.92 -1.90
N LEU A 118 9.67 19.65 -1.56
CA LEU A 118 10.22 19.24 -0.26
C LEU A 118 11.76 19.35 -0.21
N GLY A 119 12.39 19.75 -1.30
CA GLY A 119 13.84 19.90 -1.45
C GLY A 119 14.50 18.70 -2.13
N ALA A 120 15.46 19.00 -3.01
CA ALA A 120 16.18 18.00 -3.79
C ALA A 120 16.94 17.00 -2.89
N ASP A 121 17.54 17.47 -1.80
CA ASP A 121 18.31 16.62 -0.89
C ASP A 121 17.38 15.61 -0.18
N TYR A 122 16.20 16.06 0.26
CA TYR A 122 15.21 15.17 0.86
C TYR A 122 14.72 14.11 -0.14
N ALA A 123 14.38 14.51 -1.35
CA ALA A 123 13.92 13.60 -2.40
C ALA A 123 15.01 12.59 -2.77
N ALA A 124 16.28 13.02 -2.84
CA ALA A 124 17.42 12.16 -3.14
C ALA A 124 17.65 11.06 -2.08
N GLU A 125 17.27 11.31 -0.82
CA GLU A 125 17.35 10.31 0.24
C GLU A 125 16.06 9.47 0.34
N PHE A 126 14.89 10.09 0.18
CA PHE A 126 13.59 9.42 0.38
C PHE A 126 13.20 8.51 -0.79
N ASN A 127 13.32 8.97 -2.03
CA ASN A 127 12.82 8.23 -3.18
C ASN A 127 13.50 6.87 -3.39
N PRO A 128 14.83 6.70 -3.17
CA PRO A 128 15.49 5.41 -3.35
C PRO A 128 15.21 4.38 -2.25
N LEU A 129 14.61 4.76 -1.11
CA LEU A 129 14.44 3.81 0.00
C LEU A 129 13.48 2.67 -0.35
N TYR A 130 12.42 2.95 -1.14
CA TYR A 130 11.42 1.93 -1.48
C TYR A 130 11.96 0.86 -2.43
N PRO A 131 12.54 1.19 -3.60
CA PRO A 131 13.12 0.16 -4.47
C PRO A 131 14.25 -0.60 -3.78
N ARG A 132 15.05 0.04 -2.93
CA ARG A 132 16.12 -0.61 -2.18
C ARG A 132 15.58 -1.65 -1.20
N LEU A 133 14.50 -1.34 -0.47
CA LEU A 133 13.83 -2.28 0.41
C LEU A 133 13.09 -3.38 -0.37
N ALA A 134 12.48 -3.05 -1.50
CA ALA A 134 11.83 -4.04 -2.36
C ALA A 134 12.82 -5.11 -2.84
N ASP A 135 14.02 -4.68 -3.27
CA ASP A 135 15.11 -5.56 -3.66
C ASP A 135 15.64 -6.39 -2.46
N GLU A 136 15.84 -5.75 -1.30
CA GLU A 136 16.35 -6.40 -0.08
C GLU A 136 15.43 -7.54 0.38
N PHE A 137 14.11 -7.35 0.29
CA PHE A 137 13.11 -8.34 0.73
C PHE A 137 12.52 -9.16 -0.41
N ASN A 138 12.97 -8.96 -1.65
CA ASN A 138 12.44 -9.63 -2.85
C ASN A 138 10.91 -9.59 -2.92
N THR A 139 10.33 -8.41 -2.69
CA THR A 139 8.87 -8.20 -2.75
C THR A 139 8.42 -7.90 -4.17
N SER A 140 7.13 -8.19 -4.49
CA SER A 140 6.46 -7.48 -5.59
C SER A 140 6.40 -5.99 -5.29
N PHE A 141 6.60 -5.14 -6.30
CA PHE A 141 6.82 -3.72 -6.06
C PHE A 141 6.09 -2.81 -7.03
N ILE A 142 5.39 -1.81 -6.49
CA ILE A 142 4.81 -0.69 -7.21
C ILE A 142 5.69 0.55 -6.93
N PRO A 143 6.39 1.11 -7.92
CA PRO A 143 7.32 2.22 -7.69
C PRO A 143 6.69 3.46 -7.09
N PHE A 144 5.44 3.78 -7.48
CA PHE A 144 4.70 4.92 -6.95
C PHE A 144 3.20 4.58 -6.84
N PHE A 145 2.67 4.52 -5.62
CA PHE A 145 1.27 4.18 -5.37
C PHE A 145 0.29 5.16 -6.03
N LEU A 146 0.62 6.46 -6.05
CA LEU A 146 -0.21 7.52 -6.63
C LEU A 146 0.13 7.83 -8.09
N GLN A 147 0.75 6.89 -8.82
CA GLN A 147 1.06 7.04 -10.24
C GLN A 147 -0.19 7.46 -11.02
N ASP A 148 -0.06 8.47 -11.87
CA ASP A 148 -1.12 9.07 -12.71
C ASP A 148 -2.28 9.73 -11.95
N VAL A 149 -2.20 9.81 -10.60
CA VAL A 149 -3.21 10.39 -9.73
C VAL A 149 -2.68 11.61 -8.98
N ALA A 150 -1.44 11.53 -8.48
CA ALA A 150 -0.84 12.63 -7.74
C ALA A 150 -0.87 13.94 -8.55
N LEU A 151 -1.29 15.03 -7.90
CA LEU A 151 -1.36 16.38 -8.49
C LEU A 151 -2.34 16.52 -9.67
N VAL A 152 -3.21 15.54 -9.93
CA VAL A 152 -4.28 15.64 -10.94
C VAL A 152 -5.57 16.06 -10.24
N PRO A 153 -6.03 17.31 -10.37
CA PRO A 153 -7.18 17.82 -9.59
C PRO A 153 -8.47 17.01 -9.77
N ALA A 154 -8.71 16.49 -10.98
CA ALA A 154 -9.90 15.69 -11.29
C ALA A 154 -9.90 14.30 -10.58
N LEU A 155 -8.75 13.83 -10.11
CA LEU A 155 -8.56 12.51 -9.47
C LEU A 155 -8.34 12.60 -7.96
N ASN A 156 -8.31 13.83 -7.42
CA ASN A 156 -8.10 14.08 -6.00
C ASN A 156 -9.30 14.79 -5.37
N GLN A 157 -9.40 14.66 -4.05
CA GLN A 157 -10.32 15.42 -3.23
C GLN A 157 -9.90 16.91 -3.18
N PRO A 158 -10.74 17.82 -2.66
CA PRO A 158 -10.41 19.25 -2.61
C PRO A 158 -9.13 19.59 -1.84
N ASP A 159 -8.62 18.70 -1.00
CA ASP A 159 -7.37 18.89 -0.28
C ASP A 159 -6.11 18.70 -1.17
N GLY A 160 -6.28 18.16 -2.37
CA GLY A 160 -5.21 17.92 -3.33
C GLY A 160 -4.23 16.81 -2.94
N LEU A 161 -4.50 16.07 -1.87
CA LEU A 161 -3.63 15.02 -1.31
C LEU A 161 -4.25 13.64 -1.40
N HIS A 162 -5.53 13.53 -1.09
CA HIS A 162 -6.23 12.25 -1.07
C HIS A 162 -6.97 12.00 -2.38
N PRO A 163 -6.82 10.81 -2.98
CA PRO A 163 -7.59 10.44 -4.17
C PRO A 163 -9.10 10.50 -3.92
N ASN A 164 -9.85 10.96 -4.91
CA ASN A 164 -11.30 10.76 -4.95
C ASN A 164 -11.60 9.36 -5.53
N ARG A 165 -12.90 9.03 -5.69
CA ARG A 165 -13.31 7.71 -6.21
C ARG A 165 -12.68 7.39 -7.58
N ALA A 166 -12.61 8.36 -8.49
CA ALA A 166 -11.99 8.17 -9.80
C ALA A 166 -10.47 7.93 -9.70
N GLY A 167 -9.79 8.63 -8.78
CA GLY A 167 -8.39 8.39 -8.48
C GLY A 167 -8.13 6.98 -7.92
N ILE A 168 -9.01 6.50 -7.03
CA ILE A 168 -8.91 5.11 -6.52
C ILE A 168 -9.05 4.09 -7.66
N ASP A 169 -9.95 4.30 -8.62
CA ASP A 169 -10.07 3.41 -9.78
C ASP A 169 -8.78 3.34 -10.60
N VAL A 170 -8.11 4.48 -10.81
CA VAL A 170 -6.81 4.53 -11.51
C VAL A 170 -5.75 3.78 -10.73
N ILE A 171 -5.63 4.01 -9.41
CA ILE A 171 -4.67 3.32 -8.54
C ILE A 171 -4.87 1.80 -8.64
N VAL A 172 -6.11 1.32 -8.51
CA VAL A 172 -6.42 -0.10 -8.61
C VAL A 172 -6.03 -0.66 -9.97
N GLN A 173 -6.30 0.06 -11.07
CA GLN A 173 -5.90 -0.37 -12.41
C GLN A 173 -4.39 -0.51 -12.54
N ASN A 174 -3.63 0.45 -12.00
CA ASN A 174 -2.18 0.49 -12.10
C ASN A 174 -1.50 -0.66 -11.33
N LEU A 175 -2.02 -1.02 -10.15
CA LEU A 175 -1.39 -2.08 -9.33
C LEU A 175 -1.86 -3.50 -9.69
N MET A 176 -3.02 -3.66 -10.33
CA MET A 176 -3.59 -4.98 -10.62
C MET A 176 -2.64 -5.94 -11.36
N PRO A 177 -1.88 -5.53 -12.40
CA PRO A 177 -0.99 -6.45 -13.10
C PRO A 177 0.02 -7.11 -12.16
N GLU A 178 0.66 -6.31 -11.29
CA GLU A 178 1.67 -6.80 -10.36
C GLU A 178 1.06 -7.67 -9.25
N LEU A 179 -0.11 -7.28 -8.74
CA LEU A 179 -0.84 -8.09 -7.78
C LEU A 179 -1.22 -9.45 -8.35
N LEU A 180 -1.70 -9.50 -9.60
CA LEU A 180 -2.05 -10.76 -10.26
C LEU A 180 -0.83 -11.67 -10.46
N VAL A 181 0.34 -11.12 -10.77
CA VAL A 181 1.60 -11.87 -10.85
C VAL A 181 1.95 -12.45 -9.48
N LEU A 182 1.85 -11.65 -8.41
CA LEU A 182 2.09 -12.11 -7.05
C LEU A 182 1.14 -13.26 -6.66
N LEU A 183 -0.14 -13.14 -6.94
CA LEU A 183 -1.13 -14.18 -6.63
C LEU A 183 -0.88 -15.46 -7.43
N ALA A 184 -0.57 -15.35 -8.72
CA ALA A 184 -0.26 -16.49 -9.58
C ALA A 184 1.00 -17.26 -9.10
N SER A 185 2.03 -16.56 -8.63
CA SER A 185 3.26 -17.18 -8.12
C SER A 185 3.03 -18.02 -6.87
N ARG A 186 1.95 -17.80 -6.13
CA ARG A 186 1.53 -18.59 -4.95
C ARG A 186 0.69 -19.82 -5.30
N GLY A 187 0.32 -19.99 -6.56
CA GLY A 187 -0.61 -21.04 -6.97
C GLY A 187 -2.07 -20.73 -6.63
N GLU A 188 -2.39 -19.49 -6.31
CA GLU A 188 -3.77 -19.04 -6.10
C GLU A 188 -4.54 -19.11 -7.41
N GLN A 189 -5.59 -19.94 -7.45
CA GLN A 189 -6.38 -20.15 -8.64
C GLN A 189 -7.66 -19.30 -8.61
N LYS A 190 -8.06 -18.88 -9.80
CA LYS A 190 -9.39 -18.30 -10.01
C LYS A 190 -10.44 -19.37 -9.73
N GLY A 191 -11.44 -19.03 -8.93
CA GLY A 191 -12.60 -19.88 -8.65
C GLY A 191 -13.59 -19.97 -9.79
#